data_54585bbfbda97bda1f2a4847d648b394
#
_entry.id   54585bbfbda97bda1f2a4847d648b394
#
_cell.length_a   1.000
_cell.length_b   1.000
_cell.length_c   1.000
_cell.angle_alpha   90.00
_cell.angle_beta   90.00
_cell.angle_gamma   90.00
#
_symmetry.space_group_name_H-M   'P 1'
#
loop_
_entity.id
_entity.type
_entity.pdbx_description
1 polymer ?
#
loop_
_entity_poly.entity_id
_entity_poly.type
_entity_poly.pdbx_seq_one_letter_code
_entity_poly.pdbx_strand_id
1 'polypeptide(L)'
;MTTFDTDVVVIGAGPVGLTLANLIGVRGHRATVLEARHELIDYPRGVGLDDESIRTLHTAGLWERVEPYTVPHHVVRLVNGTGRVLATNNPRTQEFGYPRKHGFVQPLVDKELAAGLDRFPGTELRFGHKVTGLEDRGDHVAVTAELRSPEGELVDSVTLTARYAVGCEGGSSFTRKWMGVDFEGKSPSTRWVVVDVANDPIGTPSVYLGADPRRPYVSIGLPQGIRRWEFMLHDDEPTELCDDPAFMRSLLRRHVPDPAALQVINQRTFTHHGRVAADFRKGRVFLAGDAAHLMPVWLGQGWNSGIRDATNLAWKLSAVLADDASDALLDTYSTERRKHASDMIDVNMAAGAVMKMGRFGGAMRDVAASALNLVPKWKSYFTELRFKPMPRYAAGVVVDQATLTPGRARAGFKRGGGLAPFVDSAGELSPVGLQFIQPRVNTSEAAGVLLDDVTGDWWTLATWGTDPTAYLNAADLAFVRRHRVKLVSFMPETQRAWAERQFADSPAPITVVGDGTGALKDWFDVRACGLVVLRPDHFVAAACLTRQAPRALAALRRAASLTTESADEPTREGVAA
;
A
#
# COMPACT_ATOMS: atom_id res chain seq x y z
N MET A 1 16.94 -29.96 -9.54
CA MET A 1 15.98 -28.94 -9.07
C MET A 1 14.60 -29.39 -9.50
N THR A 2 13.67 -29.51 -8.57
CA THR A 2 12.26 -29.82 -8.89
C THR A 2 11.70 -28.64 -9.69
N THR A 3 11.22 -28.86 -10.89
CA THR A 3 10.59 -27.82 -11.73
C THR A 3 9.13 -27.71 -11.32
N PHE A 4 8.73 -26.58 -10.74
CA PHE A 4 7.33 -26.26 -10.47
C PHE A 4 6.70 -25.58 -11.70
N ASP A 5 5.36 -25.63 -11.82
CA ASP A 5 4.64 -25.00 -12.93
C ASP A 5 4.84 -23.47 -12.92
N THR A 6 4.85 -22.87 -11.73
CA THR A 6 5.11 -21.43 -11.52
C THR A 6 5.84 -21.20 -10.19
N ASP A 7 6.35 -19.99 -9.95
CA ASP A 7 6.98 -19.66 -8.67
C ASP A 7 5.93 -19.24 -7.63
N VAL A 8 4.91 -18.49 -8.06
CA VAL A 8 3.81 -18.01 -7.20
C VAL A 8 2.46 -18.21 -7.89
N VAL A 9 1.52 -18.87 -7.22
CA VAL A 9 0.11 -18.84 -7.61
C VAL A 9 -0.58 -17.71 -6.86
N VAL A 10 -1.21 -16.79 -7.59
CA VAL A 10 -2.04 -15.71 -7.06
C VAL A 10 -3.51 -16.08 -7.28
N ILE A 11 -4.29 -16.14 -6.21
CA ILE A 11 -5.69 -16.54 -6.26
C ILE A 11 -6.56 -15.30 -6.20
N GLY A 12 -7.20 -14.94 -7.32
CA GLY A 12 -8.02 -13.75 -7.51
C GLY A 12 -7.33 -12.65 -8.32
N ALA A 13 -7.97 -12.23 -9.42
CA ALA A 13 -7.54 -11.14 -10.31
C ALA A 13 -8.17 -9.78 -9.94
N GLY A 14 -8.36 -9.53 -8.65
CA GLY A 14 -8.65 -8.19 -8.15
C GLY A 14 -7.39 -7.31 -8.18
N PRO A 15 -7.51 -6.00 -7.88
CA PRO A 15 -6.38 -5.06 -7.97
C PRO A 15 -5.16 -5.48 -7.16
N VAL A 16 -5.35 -6.14 -6.02
CA VAL A 16 -4.26 -6.61 -5.16
C VAL A 16 -3.49 -7.76 -5.80
N GLY A 17 -4.21 -8.77 -6.31
CA GLY A 17 -3.58 -9.91 -6.99
C GLY A 17 -2.88 -9.51 -8.28
N LEU A 18 -3.51 -8.64 -9.08
CA LEU A 18 -2.91 -8.11 -10.31
C LEU A 18 -1.67 -7.25 -10.02
N THR A 19 -1.70 -6.41 -8.98
CA THR A 19 -0.53 -5.63 -8.56
C THR A 19 0.60 -6.53 -8.09
N LEU A 20 0.30 -7.54 -7.25
CA LEU A 20 1.28 -8.51 -6.78
C LEU A 20 1.94 -9.25 -7.96
N ALA A 21 1.15 -9.74 -8.92
CA ALA A 21 1.67 -10.46 -10.08
C ALA A 21 2.57 -9.56 -10.96
N ASN A 22 2.19 -8.29 -11.17
CA ASN A 22 3.05 -7.33 -11.86
C ASN A 22 4.38 -7.11 -11.14
N LEU A 23 4.36 -6.93 -9.81
CA LEU A 23 5.58 -6.73 -9.02
C LEU A 23 6.48 -7.97 -9.00
N ILE A 24 5.92 -9.18 -9.01
CA ILE A 24 6.64 -10.44 -9.15
C ILE A 24 7.28 -10.53 -10.54
N GLY A 25 6.53 -10.17 -11.59
CA GLY A 25 7.01 -10.13 -12.97
C GLY A 25 8.13 -9.12 -13.20
N VAL A 26 8.03 -7.91 -12.65
CA VAL A 26 9.11 -6.89 -12.68
C VAL A 26 10.42 -7.43 -12.11
N ARG A 27 10.36 -8.33 -11.12
CA ARG A 27 11.53 -8.97 -10.49
C ARG A 27 11.98 -10.25 -11.16
N GLY A 28 11.39 -10.60 -12.31
CA GLY A 28 11.81 -11.72 -13.15
C GLY A 28 11.35 -13.10 -12.67
N HIS A 29 10.39 -13.16 -11.73
CA HIS A 29 9.81 -14.42 -11.28
C HIS A 29 8.50 -14.72 -12.01
N ARG A 30 8.11 -16.01 -12.02
CA ARG A 30 6.90 -16.50 -12.68
C ARG A 30 5.71 -16.41 -11.73
N ALA A 31 4.56 -15.95 -12.25
CA ALA A 31 3.31 -15.90 -11.50
C ALA A 31 2.14 -16.42 -12.35
N THR A 32 1.29 -17.25 -11.77
CA THR A 32 0.01 -17.64 -12.38
C THR A 32 -1.13 -17.08 -11.54
N VAL A 33 -1.93 -16.22 -12.16
CA VAL A 33 -3.13 -15.62 -11.52
C VAL A 33 -4.35 -16.45 -11.91
N LEU A 34 -5.08 -16.97 -10.94
CA LEU A 34 -6.31 -17.74 -11.13
C LEU A 34 -7.51 -16.90 -10.70
N GLU A 35 -8.43 -16.63 -11.62
CA GLU A 35 -9.64 -15.87 -11.37
C GLU A 35 -10.88 -16.73 -11.65
N ALA A 36 -11.77 -16.80 -10.67
CA ALA A 36 -13.01 -17.61 -10.78
C ALA A 36 -14.03 -17.04 -11.77
N ARG A 37 -14.02 -15.73 -12.02
CA ARG A 37 -14.87 -15.07 -13.01
C ARG A 37 -14.28 -15.24 -14.40
N HIS A 38 -15.11 -14.99 -15.43
CA HIS A 38 -14.69 -15.02 -16.83
C HIS A 38 -14.15 -13.67 -17.31
N GLU A 39 -14.32 -12.62 -16.52
CA GLU A 39 -13.88 -11.26 -16.81
C GLU A 39 -13.59 -10.48 -15.51
N LEU A 40 -12.92 -9.35 -15.63
CA LEU A 40 -12.71 -8.43 -14.53
C LEU A 40 -14.05 -7.78 -14.10
N ILE A 41 -14.10 -7.32 -12.86
CA ILE A 41 -15.24 -6.56 -12.34
C ILE A 41 -15.36 -5.24 -13.12
N ASP A 42 -16.52 -4.96 -13.68
CA ASP A 42 -16.80 -3.81 -14.55
C ASP A 42 -17.39 -2.59 -13.80
N TYR A 43 -17.57 -2.67 -12.49
CA TYR A 43 -18.09 -1.56 -11.68
C TYR A 43 -17.11 -1.13 -10.59
N PRO A 44 -17.07 0.17 -10.25
CA PRO A 44 -16.14 0.69 -9.24
C PRO A 44 -16.46 0.14 -7.84
N ARG A 45 -15.45 -0.37 -7.15
CA ARG A 45 -15.46 -0.68 -5.71
C ARG A 45 -14.63 0.33 -4.96
N GLY A 46 -13.37 0.54 -5.38
CA GLY A 46 -12.50 1.62 -4.92
C GLY A 46 -12.72 2.90 -5.73
N VAL A 47 -12.54 4.06 -5.09
CA VAL A 47 -12.77 5.37 -5.69
C VAL A 47 -11.67 6.38 -5.40
N GLY A 48 -10.68 6.03 -4.59
CA GLY A 48 -9.60 6.92 -4.19
C GLY A 48 -8.26 6.22 -4.14
N LEU A 49 -7.26 6.77 -4.84
CA LEU A 49 -5.85 6.40 -4.74
C LEU A 49 -5.11 7.36 -3.82
N ASP A 50 -4.21 6.83 -3.02
CA ASP A 50 -3.22 7.64 -2.31
C ASP A 50 -1.85 7.60 -3.00
N ASP A 51 -0.98 8.52 -2.60
CA ASP A 51 0.37 8.68 -3.14
C ASP A 51 1.25 7.44 -2.96
N GLU A 52 1.07 6.67 -1.88
CA GLU A 52 1.78 5.41 -1.64
C GLU A 52 1.42 4.34 -2.67
N SER A 53 0.12 4.24 -2.99
CA SER A 53 -0.36 3.32 -4.03
C SER A 53 0.10 3.73 -5.42
N ILE A 54 0.13 5.04 -5.71
CA ILE A 54 0.66 5.56 -6.97
C ILE A 54 2.15 5.23 -7.09
N ARG A 55 2.93 5.40 -6.01
CA ARG A 55 4.34 5.01 -5.96
C ARG A 55 4.53 3.52 -6.26
N THR A 56 3.64 2.66 -5.76
CA THR A 56 3.64 1.23 -6.11
C THR A 56 3.35 0.99 -7.60
N LEU A 57 2.37 1.69 -8.17
CA LEU A 57 2.07 1.60 -9.60
C LEU A 57 3.24 2.10 -10.46
N HIS A 58 3.97 3.11 -10.01
CA HIS A 58 5.20 3.56 -10.64
C HIS A 58 6.28 2.48 -10.59
N THR A 59 6.54 1.88 -9.43
CA THR A 59 7.47 0.74 -9.27
C THR A 59 7.09 -0.44 -10.18
N ALA A 60 5.78 -0.69 -10.34
CA ALA A 60 5.29 -1.71 -11.25
C ALA A 60 5.42 -1.32 -12.75
N GLY A 61 5.85 -0.09 -13.07
CA GLY A 61 5.93 0.44 -14.44
C GLY A 61 4.57 0.63 -15.10
N LEU A 62 3.54 0.97 -14.32
CA LEU A 62 2.16 1.09 -14.79
C LEU A 62 1.55 2.47 -14.59
N TRP A 63 2.24 3.39 -13.88
CA TRP A 63 1.65 4.68 -13.53
C TRP A 63 1.22 5.48 -14.76
N GLU A 64 2.08 5.59 -15.78
CA GLU A 64 1.77 6.34 -17.01
C GLU A 64 0.52 5.81 -17.75
N ARG A 65 0.25 4.50 -17.64
CA ARG A 65 -0.93 3.87 -18.21
C ARG A 65 -2.19 4.11 -17.38
N VAL A 66 -2.03 4.23 -16.06
CA VAL A 66 -3.13 4.40 -15.08
C VAL A 66 -3.49 5.88 -14.90
N GLU A 67 -2.53 6.79 -14.95
CA GLU A 67 -2.72 8.23 -14.70
C GLU A 67 -3.91 8.84 -15.48
N PRO A 68 -4.14 8.52 -16.78
CA PRO A 68 -5.26 9.08 -17.55
C PRO A 68 -6.65 8.75 -16.98
N TYR A 69 -6.77 7.72 -16.15
CA TYR A 69 -8.02 7.32 -15.51
C TYR A 69 -8.18 7.88 -14.09
N THR A 70 -7.33 8.85 -13.71
CA THR A 70 -7.33 9.47 -12.39
C THR A 70 -7.55 10.98 -12.44
N VAL A 71 -7.99 11.56 -11.32
CA VAL A 71 -8.07 13.02 -11.12
C VAL A 71 -7.31 13.36 -9.85
N PRO A 72 -6.22 14.14 -9.93
CA PRO A 72 -5.44 14.55 -8.77
C PRO A 72 -6.19 15.53 -7.88
N HIS A 73 -5.68 15.73 -6.67
CA HIS A 73 -6.22 16.68 -5.68
C HIS A 73 -7.70 16.45 -5.35
N HIS A 74 -8.09 15.19 -5.18
CA HIS A 74 -9.47 14.79 -4.87
C HIS A 74 -9.86 15.23 -3.46
N VAL A 75 -10.51 16.41 -3.36
CA VAL A 75 -10.85 17.06 -2.08
C VAL A 75 -11.97 16.33 -1.36
N VAL A 76 -11.81 16.06 -0.07
CA VAL A 76 -12.86 15.49 0.78
C VAL A 76 -13.42 16.55 1.72
N ARG A 77 -14.73 16.70 1.75
CA ARG A 77 -15.45 17.63 2.63
C ARG A 77 -16.40 16.85 3.54
N LEU A 78 -16.24 17.02 4.84
CA LEU A 78 -17.25 16.60 5.80
C LEU A 78 -18.31 17.71 5.87
N VAL A 79 -19.56 17.37 5.60
CA VAL A 79 -20.68 18.31 5.62
C VAL A 79 -21.78 17.82 6.58
N ASN A 80 -22.51 18.75 7.19
CA ASN A 80 -23.67 18.41 8.03
C ASN A 80 -24.95 18.26 7.21
N GLY A 81 -26.08 17.98 7.89
CA GLY A 81 -27.39 17.79 7.27
C GLY A 81 -27.98 19.02 6.56
N THR A 82 -27.37 20.21 6.72
CA THR A 82 -27.73 21.45 6.00
C THR A 82 -26.77 21.77 4.86
N GLY A 83 -25.76 20.92 4.60
CA GLY A 83 -24.72 21.15 3.59
C GLY A 83 -23.56 22.06 4.05
N ARG A 84 -23.54 22.52 5.32
CA ARG A 84 -22.45 23.31 5.86
C ARG A 84 -21.20 22.46 5.97
N VAL A 85 -20.05 22.96 5.48
CA VAL A 85 -18.75 22.30 5.59
C VAL A 85 -18.25 22.38 7.04
N LEU A 86 -18.01 21.22 7.64
CA LEU A 86 -17.47 21.05 8.99
C LEU A 86 -15.95 20.90 8.97
N ALA A 87 -15.42 20.17 7.98
CA ALA A 87 -13.98 19.99 7.78
C ALA A 87 -13.69 19.79 6.31
N THR A 88 -12.50 20.19 5.88
CA THR A 88 -11.99 19.96 4.52
C THR A 88 -10.67 19.24 4.62
N ASN A 89 -10.53 18.17 3.85
CA ASN A 89 -9.30 17.46 3.64
C ASN A 89 -8.80 17.70 2.21
N ASN A 90 -7.69 18.39 2.07
CA ASN A 90 -7.09 18.80 0.80
C ASN A 90 -5.57 18.95 0.99
N PRO A 91 -4.86 17.84 1.21
CA PRO A 91 -3.42 17.85 1.43
C PRO A 91 -2.71 18.39 0.20
N ARG A 92 -1.74 19.28 0.43
CA ARG A 92 -0.95 19.93 -0.61
C ARG A 92 0.49 19.39 -0.69
N THR A 93 0.91 18.61 0.30
CA THR A 93 2.22 17.98 0.30
C THR A 93 2.31 16.87 -0.76
N GLN A 94 3.51 16.65 -1.30
CA GLN A 94 3.82 15.62 -2.28
C GLN A 94 5.07 14.83 -1.82
N GLU A 95 5.03 14.36 -0.58
CA GLU A 95 6.17 13.70 0.07
C GLU A 95 6.68 12.49 -0.72
N PHE A 96 5.76 11.80 -1.42
CA PHE A 96 6.09 10.63 -2.25
C PHE A 96 6.04 10.92 -3.76
N GLY A 97 6.29 12.19 -4.15
CA GLY A 97 6.40 12.60 -5.56
C GLY A 97 5.07 12.82 -6.27
N TYR A 98 3.94 12.50 -5.64
CA TYR A 98 2.60 12.58 -6.21
C TYR A 98 1.64 13.34 -5.30
N PRO A 99 0.55 13.95 -5.85
CA PRO A 99 -0.55 14.46 -5.04
C PRO A 99 -1.11 13.36 -4.14
N ARG A 100 -1.37 13.69 -2.87
CA ARG A 100 -1.72 12.68 -1.85
C ARG A 100 -3.06 12.00 -2.06
N LYS A 101 -3.91 12.53 -2.93
CA LYS A 101 -5.23 11.95 -3.23
C LYS A 101 -5.60 12.12 -4.69
N HIS A 102 -6.00 11.02 -5.31
CA HIS A 102 -6.60 10.98 -6.63
C HIS A 102 -7.96 10.30 -6.55
N GLY A 103 -8.94 10.80 -7.29
CA GLY A 103 -10.13 10.03 -7.65
C GLY A 103 -9.79 9.14 -8.85
N PHE A 104 -10.39 7.96 -8.96
CA PHE A 104 -10.13 7.06 -10.09
C PHE A 104 -11.33 6.16 -10.43
N VAL A 105 -11.32 5.60 -11.63
CA VAL A 105 -12.31 4.62 -12.11
C VAL A 105 -11.66 3.23 -12.05
N GLN A 106 -11.93 2.48 -10.98
CA GLN A 106 -11.26 1.22 -10.69
C GLN A 106 -11.29 0.22 -11.86
N PRO A 107 -12.41 -0.07 -12.56
CA PRO A 107 -12.41 -1.05 -13.65
C PRO A 107 -11.42 -0.72 -14.78
N LEU A 108 -11.17 0.55 -15.04
CA LEU A 108 -10.19 0.96 -16.06
C LEU A 108 -8.76 0.71 -15.56
N VAL A 109 -8.49 1.01 -14.29
CA VAL A 109 -7.20 0.71 -13.66
C VAL A 109 -6.94 -0.79 -13.61
N ASP A 110 -7.95 -1.60 -13.21
CA ASP A 110 -7.82 -3.06 -13.14
C ASP A 110 -7.51 -3.66 -14.53
N LYS A 111 -8.07 -3.10 -15.62
CA LYS A 111 -7.73 -3.49 -17.00
C LYS A 111 -6.27 -3.20 -17.34
N GLU A 112 -5.73 -2.05 -16.93
CA GLU A 112 -4.32 -1.72 -17.14
C GLU A 112 -3.40 -2.61 -16.30
N LEU A 113 -3.80 -2.96 -15.07
CA LEU A 113 -3.07 -3.93 -14.24
C LEU A 113 -3.04 -5.32 -14.90
N ALA A 114 -4.16 -5.79 -15.44
CA ALA A 114 -4.24 -7.08 -16.13
C ALA A 114 -3.39 -7.08 -17.43
N ALA A 115 -3.56 -6.08 -18.29
CA ALA A 115 -2.77 -5.93 -19.51
C ALA A 115 -1.27 -5.71 -19.22
N GLY A 116 -0.94 -5.21 -18.03
CA GLY A 116 0.45 -5.08 -17.56
C GLY A 116 1.17 -6.42 -17.44
N LEU A 117 0.48 -7.52 -17.22
CA LEU A 117 1.05 -8.87 -17.10
C LEU A 117 1.65 -9.36 -18.40
N ASP A 118 1.13 -8.95 -19.55
CA ASP A 118 1.61 -9.35 -20.88
C ASP A 118 3.08 -8.95 -21.13
N ARG A 119 3.63 -8.04 -20.33
CA ARG A 119 5.06 -7.66 -20.38
C ARG A 119 5.99 -8.77 -19.93
N PHE A 120 5.48 -9.76 -19.21
CA PHE A 120 6.27 -10.79 -18.54
C PHE A 120 5.94 -12.19 -19.08
N PRO A 121 6.85 -12.81 -19.86
CA PRO A 121 6.60 -14.13 -20.47
C PRO A 121 6.32 -15.25 -19.46
N GLY A 122 6.76 -15.08 -18.20
CA GLY A 122 6.53 -16.03 -17.10
C GLY A 122 5.28 -15.75 -16.28
N THR A 123 4.46 -14.76 -16.66
CA THR A 123 3.25 -14.40 -15.90
C THR A 123 2.01 -14.67 -16.74
N GLU A 124 1.03 -15.35 -16.14
CA GLU A 124 -0.20 -15.76 -16.83
C GLU A 124 -1.44 -15.42 -15.99
N LEU A 125 -2.50 -14.94 -16.64
CA LEU A 125 -3.83 -14.73 -16.06
C LEU A 125 -4.82 -15.71 -16.66
N ARG A 126 -5.43 -16.55 -15.82
CA ARG A 126 -6.42 -17.56 -16.20
C ARG A 126 -7.79 -17.24 -15.61
N PHE A 127 -8.70 -16.85 -16.46
CA PHE A 127 -10.12 -16.66 -16.09
C PHE A 127 -10.88 -17.97 -16.04
N GLY A 128 -12.03 -17.98 -15.35
CA GLY A 128 -12.89 -19.17 -15.20
C GLY A 128 -12.32 -20.23 -14.26
N HIS A 129 -11.18 -20.00 -13.63
CA HIS A 129 -10.48 -20.95 -12.76
C HIS A 129 -10.78 -20.70 -11.29
N LYS A 130 -11.74 -21.45 -10.75
CA LYS A 130 -12.12 -21.38 -9.34
C LYS A 130 -11.25 -22.33 -8.51
N VAL A 131 -10.42 -21.78 -7.62
CA VAL A 131 -9.62 -22.59 -6.69
C VAL A 131 -10.54 -23.31 -5.70
N THR A 132 -10.37 -24.62 -5.59
CA THR A 132 -11.16 -25.51 -4.73
C THR A 132 -10.30 -26.35 -3.79
N GLY A 133 -8.99 -26.41 -4.00
CA GLY A 133 -8.04 -27.15 -3.17
C GLY A 133 -6.71 -26.43 -3.00
N LEU A 134 -6.14 -26.53 -1.80
CA LEU A 134 -4.79 -26.11 -1.46
C LEU A 134 -4.15 -27.19 -0.59
N GLU A 135 -2.91 -27.55 -0.87
CA GLU A 135 -2.13 -28.48 -0.07
C GLU A 135 -0.68 -27.95 0.05
N ASP A 136 -0.28 -27.60 1.26
CA ASP A 136 1.11 -27.26 1.57
C ASP A 136 1.90 -28.54 1.81
N ARG A 137 2.85 -28.84 0.93
CA ARG A 137 3.69 -30.04 0.95
C ARG A 137 5.06 -29.81 1.57
N GLY A 138 5.27 -28.65 2.20
CA GLY A 138 6.49 -28.28 2.91
C GLY A 138 7.54 -27.62 2.00
N ASP A 139 7.85 -28.15 0.84
CA ASP A 139 8.76 -27.55 -0.16
C ASP A 139 8.02 -26.75 -1.26
N HIS A 140 6.74 -27.06 -1.49
CA HIS A 140 5.87 -26.40 -2.46
C HIS A 140 4.39 -26.45 -2.05
N VAL A 141 3.54 -25.75 -2.79
CA VAL A 141 2.08 -25.79 -2.66
C VAL A 141 1.48 -26.40 -3.91
N ALA A 142 0.55 -27.34 -3.76
CA ALA A 142 -0.33 -27.79 -4.81
C ALA A 142 -1.66 -27.03 -4.74
N VAL A 143 -2.04 -26.40 -5.85
CA VAL A 143 -3.26 -25.58 -5.98
C VAL A 143 -4.18 -26.22 -7.00
N THR A 144 -5.33 -26.71 -6.56
CA THR A 144 -6.34 -27.31 -7.44
C THR A 144 -7.41 -26.27 -7.79
N ALA A 145 -7.67 -26.11 -9.08
CA ALA A 145 -8.69 -25.20 -9.59
C ALA A 145 -9.58 -25.92 -10.60
N GLU A 146 -10.88 -25.62 -10.51
CA GLU A 146 -11.89 -26.04 -11.47
C GLU A 146 -12.07 -24.97 -12.54
N LEU A 147 -11.90 -25.35 -13.80
CA LEU A 147 -12.32 -24.54 -14.95
C LEU A 147 -13.82 -24.70 -15.11
N ARG A 148 -14.56 -23.60 -15.02
CA ARG A 148 -16.01 -23.58 -15.17
C ARG A 148 -16.40 -22.79 -16.42
N SER A 149 -17.51 -23.20 -17.07
CA SER A 149 -18.11 -22.42 -18.16
C SER A 149 -18.78 -21.14 -17.63
N PRO A 150 -19.14 -20.16 -18.48
CA PRO A 150 -19.91 -18.99 -18.07
C PRO A 150 -21.24 -19.35 -17.37
N GLU A 151 -21.85 -20.49 -17.73
CA GLU A 151 -23.07 -21.03 -17.12
C GLU A 151 -22.81 -21.72 -15.77
N GLY A 152 -21.51 -21.88 -15.38
CA GLY A 152 -21.08 -22.46 -14.11
C GLY A 152 -20.85 -23.98 -14.15
N GLU A 153 -20.92 -24.60 -15.32
CA GLU A 153 -20.65 -26.04 -15.48
C GLU A 153 -19.16 -26.33 -15.35
N LEU A 154 -18.82 -27.47 -14.74
CA LEU A 154 -17.45 -27.95 -14.66
C LEU A 154 -16.98 -28.42 -16.05
N VAL A 155 -15.93 -27.76 -16.58
CA VAL A 155 -15.32 -28.10 -17.87
C VAL A 155 -14.10 -29.00 -17.67
N ASP A 156 -13.24 -28.62 -16.72
CA ASP A 156 -11.98 -29.31 -16.44
C ASP A 156 -11.50 -29.03 -15.01
N SER A 157 -10.49 -29.75 -14.57
CA SER A 157 -9.81 -29.52 -13.28
C SER A 157 -8.31 -29.60 -13.48
N VAL A 158 -7.58 -28.58 -12.98
CA VAL A 158 -6.14 -28.50 -13.07
C VAL A 158 -5.53 -28.39 -11.67
N THR A 159 -4.40 -29.05 -11.46
CA THR A 159 -3.58 -28.84 -10.26
C THR A 159 -2.25 -28.24 -10.68
N LEU A 160 -1.92 -27.08 -10.13
CA LEU A 160 -0.65 -26.37 -10.33
C LEU A 160 0.24 -26.54 -9.11
N THR A 161 1.53 -26.70 -9.34
CA THR A 161 2.56 -26.70 -8.31
C THR A 161 3.31 -25.36 -8.28
N ALA A 162 3.49 -24.77 -7.10
CA ALA A 162 4.21 -23.50 -6.94
C ALA A 162 5.01 -23.46 -5.65
N ARG A 163 6.02 -22.63 -5.58
CA ARG A 163 6.76 -22.42 -4.32
C ARG A 163 5.90 -21.74 -3.26
N TYR A 164 4.99 -20.84 -3.66
CA TYR A 164 4.07 -20.13 -2.77
C TYR A 164 2.71 -19.91 -3.42
N ALA A 165 1.68 -19.75 -2.58
CA ALA A 165 0.33 -19.33 -2.99
C ALA A 165 -0.10 -18.09 -2.19
N VAL A 166 -0.80 -17.14 -2.84
CA VAL A 166 -1.30 -15.93 -2.22
C VAL A 166 -2.78 -15.75 -2.50
N GLY A 167 -3.59 -15.79 -1.46
CA GLY A 167 -5.04 -15.55 -1.51
C GLY A 167 -5.36 -14.06 -1.60
N CYS A 168 -5.91 -13.64 -2.73
CA CYS A 168 -6.37 -12.28 -3.04
C CYS A 168 -7.87 -12.27 -3.43
N GLU A 169 -8.65 -13.30 -3.04
CA GLU A 169 -10.02 -13.56 -3.53
C GLU A 169 -11.09 -12.69 -2.85
N GLY A 170 -10.68 -11.71 -2.05
CA GLY A 170 -11.61 -10.79 -1.41
C GLY A 170 -12.22 -11.31 -0.11
N GLY A 171 -13.28 -10.64 0.38
CA GLY A 171 -13.80 -10.84 1.74
C GLY A 171 -14.33 -12.24 2.06
N SER A 172 -14.76 -13.00 1.06
CA SER A 172 -15.23 -14.39 1.21
C SER A 172 -14.14 -15.45 1.05
N SER A 173 -12.87 -15.05 1.05
CA SER A 173 -11.69 -15.85 0.72
C SER A 173 -11.77 -17.32 1.12
N PHE A 174 -11.59 -18.21 0.14
CA PHE A 174 -11.39 -19.63 0.32
C PHE A 174 -10.06 -19.90 1.03
N THR A 175 -8.99 -19.21 0.62
CA THR A 175 -7.64 -19.36 1.19
C THR A 175 -7.65 -19.08 2.70
N ARG A 176 -8.31 -17.99 3.15
CA ARG A 176 -8.45 -17.71 4.59
C ARG A 176 -9.16 -18.83 5.34
N LYS A 177 -10.24 -19.38 4.76
CA LYS A 177 -10.97 -20.51 5.36
C LYS A 177 -10.11 -21.77 5.42
N TRP A 178 -9.35 -22.04 4.36
CA TRP A 178 -8.41 -23.16 4.32
C TRP A 178 -7.30 -23.02 5.39
N MET A 179 -6.77 -21.79 5.59
CA MET A 179 -5.80 -21.54 6.65
C MET A 179 -6.37 -21.81 8.05
N GLY A 180 -7.68 -21.70 8.22
CA GLY A 180 -8.36 -21.88 9.50
C GLY A 180 -8.04 -20.78 10.52
N VAL A 181 -7.64 -19.60 10.04
CA VAL A 181 -7.32 -18.46 10.92
C VAL A 181 -8.59 -17.68 11.25
N ASP A 182 -8.65 -17.16 12.47
CA ASP A 182 -9.75 -16.31 12.91
C ASP A 182 -9.80 -15.01 12.12
N PHE A 183 -11.01 -14.51 11.88
CA PHE A 183 -11.27 -13.22 11.24
C PHE A 183 -11.83 -12.25 12.28
N GLU A 184 -10.90 -11.66 13.04
CA GLU A 184 -11.17 -10.83 14.20
C GLU A 184 -11.82 -9.51 13.84
N GLY A 185 -12.64 -8.94 14.73
CA GLY A 185 -13.23 -7.62 14.56
C GLY A 185 -14.75 -7.62 14.55
N LYS A 186 -15.33 -6.56 13.99
CA LYS A 186 -16.77 -6.31 14.01
C LYS A 186 -17.34 -6.12 12.61
N SER A 187 -18.56 -6.60 12.41
CA SER A 187 -19.38 -6.33 11.23
C SER A 187 -20.64 -5.60 11.71
N PRO A 188 -20.67 -4.26 11.68
CA PRO A 188 -21.90 -3.54 11.99
C PRO A 188 -23.03 -3.98 11.06
N SER A 189 -24.25 -4.07 11.58
CA SER A 189 -25.44 -4.42 10.78
C SER A 189 -25.87 -3.33 9.79
N THR A 190 -25.21 -2.17 9.83
CA THR A 190 -25.56 -1.01 8.99
C THR A 190 -25.37 -1.33 7.51
N ARG A 191 -26.45 -1.27 6.77
CA ARG A 191 -26.49 -1.49 5.31
C ARG A 191 -26.46 -0.17 4.56
N TRP A 192 -25.90 -0.18 3.39
CA TRP A 192 -25.74 0.97 2.51
C TRP A 192 -26.17 0.62 1.10
N VAL A 193 -26.77 1.56 0.40
CA VAL A 193 -27.00 1.47 -1.03
C VAL A 193 -26.04 2.38 -1.76
N VAL A 194 -25.41 1.86 -2.82
CA VAL A 194 -24.58 2.60 -3.76
C VAL A 194 -25.34 2.79 -5.05
N VAL A 195 -25.27 3.98 -5.60
CA VAL A 195 -25.73 4.26 -6.97
C VAL A 195 -24.63 5.03 -7.72
N ASP A 196 -24.24 4.52 -8.88
CA ASP A 196 -23.30 5.14 -9.80
C ASP A 196 -24.06 5.66 -11.02
N VAL A 197 -23.78 6.90 -11.42
CA VAL A 197 -24.39 7.54 -12.61
C VAL A 197 -23.33 8.03 -13.59
N ALA A 198 -23.65 8.00 -14.89
CA ALA A 198 -22.73 8.37 -15.96
C ALA A 198 -22.69 9.88 -16.26
N ASN A 199 -23.73 10.61 -15.90
CA ASN A 199 -23.88 12.04 -16.24
C ASN A 199 -23.86 12.87 -14.95
N ASP A 200 -22.67 13.09 -14.37
CA ASP A 200 -22.52 13.84 -13.12
C ASP A 200 -23.24 15.20 -13.16
N PRO A 201 -24.38 15.39 -12.46
CA PRO A 201 -25.13 16.63 -12.48
C PRO A 201 -24.52 17.72 -11.59
N ILE A 202 -23.51 17.41 -10.77
CA ILE A 202 -22.86 18.35 -9.84
C ILE A 202 -21.58 18.91 -10.45
N GLY A 203 -20.87 18.13 -11.27
CA GLY A 203 -19.67 18.56 -11.99
C GLY A 203 -18.45 18.88 -11.11
N THR A 204 -18.47 18.57 -9.80
CA THR A 204 -17.33 18.82 -8.92
C THR A 204 -16.56 17.54 -8.65
N PRO A 205 -15.23 17.54 -8.81
CA PRO A 205 -14.39 16.37 -8.53
C PRO A 205 -14.13 16.21 -7.02
N SER A 206 -15.14 16.41 -6.19
CA SER A 206 -15.01 16.39 -4.74
C SER A 206 -15.78 15.23 -4.13
N VAL A 207 -15.32 14.81 -2.96
CA VAL A 207 -16.03 13.88 -2.08
C VAL A 207 -16.75 14.66 -1.00
N TYR A 208 -18.02 14.39 -0.81
CA TYR A 208 -18.82 14.91 0.29
C TYR A 208 -19.19 13.76 1.21
N LEU A 209 -18.70 13.83 2.44
CA LEU A 209 -19.10 12.94 3.53
C LEU A 209 -20.22 13.64 4.29
N GLY A 210 -21.46 13.24 4.01
CA GLY A 210 -22.67 13.84 4.55
C GLY A 210 -23.02 13.29 5.92
N ALA A 211 -22.58 13.95 6.99
CA ALA A 211 -22.93 13.59 8.36
C ALA A 211 -24.31 14.14 8.73
N ASP A 212 -25.34 13.80 7.92
CA ASP A 212 -26.73 14.16 8.19
C ASP A 212 -27.32 13.21 9.26
N PRO A 213 -27.79 13.74 10.42
CA PRO A 213 -28.37 12.91 11.46
C PRO A 213 -29.65 12.15 11.04
N ARG A 214 -30.28 12.55 9.93
CA ARG A 214 -31.46 11.87 9.37
C ARG A 214 -31.06 10.68 8.52
N ARG A 215 -30.06 10.86 7.66
CA ARG A 215 -29.50 9.81 6.79
C ARG A 215 -28.09 10.19 6.38
N PRO A 216 -27.08 9.57 6.97
CA PRO A 216 -25.70 9.71 6.50
C PRO A 216 -25.56 9.30 5.03
N TYR A 217 -24.75 10.05 4.28
CA TYR A 217 -24.52 9.80 2.86
C TYR A 217 -23.09 10.10 2.46
N VAL A 218 -22.69 9.59 1.30
CA VAL A 218 -21.46 9.97 0.62
C VAL A 218 -21.80 10.37 -0.81
N SER A 219 -21.17 11.40 -1.34
CA SER A 219 -21.24 11.80 -2.76
C SER A 219 -19.85 11.99 -3.31
N ILE A 220 -19.51 11.30 -4.40
CA ILE A 220 -18.15 11.23 -4.95
C ILE A 220 -18.19 11.53 -6.43
N GLY A 221 -17.54 12.63 -6.85
CA GLY A 221 -17.27 12.87 -8.27
C GLY A 221 -16.05 12.05 -8.70
N LEU A 222 -16.20 11.28 -9.76
CA LEU A 222 -15.15 10.45 -10.35
C LEU A 222 -14.77 10.99 -11.74
N PRO A 223 -13.63 10.56 -12.30
CA PRO A 223 -13.28 10.86 -13.68
C PRO A 223 -14.39 10.44 -14.67
N GLN A 224 -14.34 10.97 -15.89
CA GLN A 224 -15.24 10.66 -17.00
C GLN A 224 -16.72 10.98 -16.73
N GLY A 225 -17.01 11.97 -15.88
CA GLY A 225 -18.37 12.40 -15.58
C GLY A 225 -19.19 11.40 -14.78
N ILE A 226 -18.55 10.49 -14.08
CA ILE A 226 -19.20 9.54 -13.18
C ILE A 226 -19.41 10.18 -11.82
N ARG A 227 -20.59 9.98 -11.23
CA ARG A 227 -20.85 10.31 -9.83
C ARG A 227 -21.41 9.12 -9.09
N ARG A 228 -20.88 8.91 -7.90
CA ARG A 228 -21.37 7.93 -6.92
C ARG A 228 -22.10 8.61 -5.80
N TRP A 229 -23.24 8.05 -5.40
CA TRP A 229 -23.82 8.28 -4.08
C TRP A 229 -23.88 6.97 -3.29
N GLU A 230 -23.72 7.11 -1.98
CA GLU A 230 -23.91 6.04 -1.02
C GLU A 230 -24.84 6.55 0.06
N PHE A 231 -25.90 5.82 0.39
CA PHE A 231 -26.86 6.18 1.42
C PHE A 231 -26.99 5.08 2.45
N MET A 232 -26.99 5.46 3.73
CA MET A 232 -27.27 4.52 4.80
C MET A 232 -28.73 4.09 4.74
N LEU A 233 -28.99 2.79 4.79
CA LEU A 233 -30.33 2.25 5.00
C LEU A 233 -30.64 2.22 6.50
N HIS A 234 -31.87 2.57 6.88
CA HIS A 234 -32.36 2.40 8.24
C HIS A 234 -32.66 0.93 8.55
N ASP A 235 -32.79 0.59 9.81
CA ASP A 235 -32.98 -0.82 10.22
C ASP A 235 -34.30 -1.41 9.72
N ASP A 236 -35.34 -0.58 9.57
CA ASP A 236 -36.65 -0.91 9.03
C ASP A 236 -36.76 -0.92 7.50
N GLU A 237 -35.68 -0.51 6.81
CA GLU A 237 -35.64 -0.51 5.33
C GLU A 237 -35.01 -1.82 4.82
N PRO A 238 -35.75 -2.73 4.22
CA PRO A 238 -35.21 -3.95 3.62
C PRO A 238 -34.34 -3.64 2.41
N THR A 239 -33.40 -4.53 2.10
CA THR A 239 -32.43 -4.37 1.02
C THR A 239 -33.10 -4.27 -0.36
N GLU A 240 -34.25 -4.93 -0.53
CA GLU A 240 -35.04 -5.00 -1.75
C GLU A 240 -35.62 -3.63 -2.15
N LEU A 241 -35.77 -2.68 -1.22
CA LEU A 241 -36.14 -1.29 -1.52
C LEU A 241 -35.18 -0.61 -2.49
N CYS A 242 -33.93 -1.08 -2.56
CA CYS A 242 -32.97 -0.53 -3.50
C CYS A 242 -33.34 -0.80 -4.96
N ASP A 243 -34.19 -1.81 -5.22
CA ASP A 243 -34.68 -2.13 -6.55
C ASP A 243 -35.95 -1.30 -6.91
N ASP A 244 -36.50 -0.56 -5.94
CA ASP A 244 -37.60 0.36 -6.19
C ASP A 244 -37.12 1.73 -6.69
N PRO A 245 -37.43 2.10 -7.96
CA PRO A 245 -37.03 3.38 -8.52
C PRO A 245 -37.62 4.59 -7.78
N ALA A 246 -38.78 4.44 -7.12
CA ALA A 246 -39.38 5.53 -6.36
C ALA A 246 -38.63 5.78 -5.07
N PHE A 247 -38.20 4.72 -4.38
CA PHE A 247 -37.33 4.83 -3.20
C PHE A 247 -35.99 5.48 -3.56
N MET A 248 -35.34 5.01 -4.63
CA MET A 248 -34.04 5.57 -5.07
C MET A 248 -34.14 7.04 -5.47
N ARG A 249 -35.19 7.43 -6.21
CA ARG A 249 -35.45 8.84 -6.49
C ARG A 249 -35.69 9.67 -5.23
N SER A 250 -36.33 9.10 -4.21
CA SER A 250 -36.54 9.79 -2.93
C SER A 250 -35.25 10.10 -2.19
N LEU A 251 -34.25 9.20 -2.24
CA LEU A 251 -32.91 9.40 -1.68
C LEU A 251 -32.16 10.51 -2.43
N LEU A 252 -32.22 10.52 -3.76
CA LEU A 252 -31.48 11.45 -4.62
C LEU A 252 -32.09 12.85 -4.69
N ARG A 253 -33.40 13.03 -4.41
CA ARG A 253 -34.15 14.30 -4.55
C ARG A 253 -33.52 15.47 -3.80
N ARG A 254 -32.79 15.22 -2.72
CA ARG A 254 -32.11 16.27 -1.93
C ARG A 254 -30.76 16.65 -2.51
N HIS A 255 -30.23 15.88 -3.43
CA HIS A 255 -28.87 16.01 -3.95
C HIS A 255 -28.86 16.51 -5.40
N VAL A 256 -29.92 16.25 -6.14
CA VAL A 256 -30.04 16.63 -7.54
C VAL A 256 -31.43 17.20 -7.83
N PRO A 257 -31.56 18.19 -8.73
CA PRO A 257 -32.85 18.79 -9.08
C PRO A 257 -33.83 17.82 -9.71
N ASP A 258 -33.34 16.97 -10.62
CA ASP A 258 -34.13 15.97 -11.34
C ASP A 258 -33.47 14.58 -11.24
N PRO A 259 -33.87 13.76 -10.25
CA PRO A 259 -33.38 12.39 -10.14
C PRO A 259 -33.79 11.47 -11.28
N ALA A 260 -34.86 11.79 -12.04
CA ALA A 260 -35.33 10.95 -13.15
C ALA A 260 -34.45 11.09 -14.40
N ALA A 261 -33.69 12.20 -14.52
CA ALA A 261 -32.75 12.42 -15.63
C ALA A 261 -31.41 11.71 -15.44
N LEU A 262 -31.18 11.06 -14.30
CA LEU A 262 -29.92 10.39 -14.03
C LEU A 262 -29.77 9.11 -14.84
N GLN A 263 -28.60 8.92 -15.44
CA GLN A 263 -28.24 7.68 -16.16
C GLN A 263 -27.54 6.73 -15.19
N VAL A 264 -28.30 5.85 -14.54
CA VAL A 264 -27.76 4.88 -13.58
C VAL A 264 -26.92 3.83 -14.32
N ILE A 265 -25.63 3.72 -13.94
CA ILE A 265 -24.70 2.71 -14.44
C ILE A 265 -24.82 1.42 -13.61
N ASN A 266 -24.85 1.60 -12.28
CA ASN A 266 -24.82 0.49 -11.34
C ASN A 266 -25.53 0.86 -10.04
N GLN A 267 -26.18 -0.13 -9.45
CA GLN A 267 -26.86 0.00 -8.16
C GLN A 267 -26.69 -1.29 -7.38
N ARG A 268 -26.28 -1.16 -6.11
CA ARG A 268 -26.07 -2.33 -5.25
C ARG A 268 -26.11 -1.96 -3.79
N THR A 269 -26.25 -2.97 -2.94
CA THR A 269 -26.14 -2.83 -1.49
C THR A 269 -24.84 -3.43 -0.99
N PHE A 270 -24.35 -2.90 0.14
CA PHE A 270 -23.20 -3.45 0.83
C PHE A 270 -23.29 -3.21 2.34
N THR A 271 -22.50 -3.96 3.09
CA THR A 271 -22.35 -3.80 4.54
C THR A 271 -20.90 -3.48 4.86
N HIS A 272 -20.70 -2.57 5.81
CA HIS A 272 -19.35 -2.26 6.31
C HIS A 272 -18.83 -3.38 7.20
N HIS A 273 -17.56 -3.75 7.01
CA HIS A 273 -16.87 -4.70 7.86
C HIS A 273 -15.57 -4.06 8.36
N GLY A 274 -15.26 -4.27 9.64
CA GLY A 274 -13.95 -3.95 10.22
C GLY A 274 -13.37 -5.26 10.77
N ARG A 275 -12.66 -6.02 9.93
CA ARG A 275 -12.13 -7.33 10.27
C ARG A 275 -10.70 -7.51 9.78
N VAL A 276 -9.89 -8.25 10.55
CA VAL A 276 -8.52 -8.60 10.19
C VAL A 276 -8.27 -10.08 10.52
N ALA A 277 -7.57 -10.79 9.63
CA ALA A 277 -7.15 -12.16 9.89
C ALA A 277 -6.13 -12.20 11.04
N ALA A 278 -6.23 -13.20 11.89
CA ALA A 278 -5.32 -13.39 13.02
C ALA A 278 -3.88 -13.59 12.57
N ASP A 279 -3.68 -14.17 11.38
CA ASP A 279 -2.39 -14.26 10.71
C ASP A 279 -2.55 -14.10 9.19
N PHE A 280 -1.51 -13.58 8.53
CA PHE A 280 -1.48 -13.41 7.07
C PHE A 280 -0.62 -14.47 6.36
N ARG A 281 -0.03 -15.39 7.12
CA ARG A 281 0.79 -16.49 6.62
C ARG A 281 0.46 -17.80 7.31
N LYS A 282 0.42 -18.91 6.56
CA LYS A 282 0.46 -20.28 7.07
C LYS A 282 1.33 -21.12 6.14
N GLY A 283 2.53 -21.47 6.60
CA GLY A 283 3.49 -22.17 5.76
C GLY A 283 3.84 -21.38 4.49
N ARG A 284 3.53 -21.96 3.34
CA ARG A 284 3.76 -21.37 2.02
C ARG A 284 2.57 -20.62 1.44
N VAL A 285 1.52 -20.43 2.23
CA VAL A 285 0.28 -19.78 1.81
C VAL A 285 0.10 -18.45 2.53
N PHE A 286 -0.27 -17.40 1.78
CA PHE A 286 -0.42 -16.03 2.26
C PHE A 286 -1.80 -15.46 1.96
N LEU A 287 -2.18 -14.42 2.70
CA LEU A 287 -3.37 -13.60 2.45
C LEU A 287 -2.96 -12.16 2.15
N ALA A 288 -3.62 -11.52 1.19
CA ALA A 288 -3.45 -10.10 0.91
C ALA A 288 -4.79 -9.42 0.55
N GLY A 289 -4.88 -8.12 0.81
CA GLY A 289 -6.09 -7.32 0.56
C GLY A 289 -7.29 -7.77 1.37
N ASP A 290 -8.48 -7.73 0.75
CA ASP A 290 -9.74 -8.07 1.41
C ASP A 290 -9.79 -9.54 1.91
N ALA A 291 -8.93 -10.42 1.41
CA ALA A 291 -8.77 -11.77 1.95
C ALA A 291 -8.15 -11.75 3.36
N ALA A 292 -7.24 -10.80 3.62
CA ALA A 292 -6.55 -10.62 4.90
C ALA A 292 -7.29 -9.65 5.84
N HIS A 293 -7.91 -8.59 5.31
CA HIS A 293 -8.58 -7.57 6.13
C HIS A 293 -9.69 -6.84 5.36
N LEU A 294 -10.79 -6.62 6.03
CA LEU A 294 -11.91 -5.79 5.55
C LEU A 294 -11.97 -4.51 6.36
N MET A 295 -12.04 -3.36 5.71
CA MET A 295 -12.17 -2.09 6.41
C MET A 295 -13.34 -1.27 5.88
N PRO A 296 -14.00 -0.48 6.78
CA PRO A 296 -15.08 0.41 6.37
C PRO A 296 -14.59 1.44 5.35
N VAL A 297 -15.47 1.88 4.47
CA VAL A 297 -15.12 2.72 3.30
C VAL A 297 -14.85 4.20 3.61
N TRP A 298 -15.05 4.66 4.84
CA TRP A 298 -15.08 6.08 5.21
C TRP A 298 -13.87 6.92 4.77
N LEU A 299 -12.69 6.33 4.76
CA LEU A 299 -11.46 7.01 4.35
C LEU A 299 -10.94 6.53 3.00
N GLY A 300 -11.65 5.62 2.32
CA GLY A 300 -11.25 5.08 1.02
C GLY A 300 -9.94 4.29 1.07
N GLN A 301 -9.66 3.54 2.16
CA GLN A 301 -8.36 2.92 2.38
C GLN A 301 -8.30 1.41 2.11
N GLY A 302 -9.42 0.73 1.80
CA GLY A 302 -9.41 -0.72 1.56
C GLY A 302 -8.52 -1.11 0.39
N TRP A 303 -8.73 -0.51 -0.77
CA TRP A 303 -7.91 -0.71 -1.97
C TRP A 303 -6.44 -0.39 -1.71
N ASN A 304 -6.15 0.79 -1.16
CA ASN A 304 -4.79 1.26 -0.87
C ASN A 304 -4.05 0.36 0.15
N SER A 305 -4.75 -0.16 1.16
CA SER A 305 -4.15 -1.09 2.13
C SER A 305 -3.78 -2.42 1.48
N GLY A 306 -4.61 -2.94 0.57
CA GLY A 306 -4.29 -4.14 -0.20
C GLY A 306 -3.09 -3.94 -1.13
N ILE A 307 -2.95 -2.77 -1.76
CA ILE A 307 -1.75 -2.45 -2.57
C ILE A 307 -0.49 -2.43 -1.70
N ARG A 308 -0.57 -1.90 -0.47
CA ARG A 308 0.56 -1.97 0.48
C ARG A 308 0.91 -3.41 0.87
N ASP A 309 -0.08 -4.31 0.95
CA ASP A 309 0.19 -5.74 1.17
C ASP A 309 0.98 -6.33 0.00
N ALA A 310 0.51 -6.10 -1.23
CA ALA A 310 1.19 -6.56 -2.44
C ALA A 310 2.63 -6.02 -2.52
N THR A 311 2.82 -4.72 -2.24
CA THR A 311 4.14 -4.08 -2.25
C THR A 311 5.09 -4.70 -1.22
N ASN A 312 4.62 -4.91 0.01
CA ASN A 312 5.42 -5.49 1.09
C ASN A 312 5.75 -6.97 0.84
N LEU A 313 4.80 -7.74 0.33
CA LEU A 313 4.97 -9.18 0.10
C LEU A 313 5.83 -9.47 -1.14
N ALA A 314 5.66 -8.71 -2.23
CA ALA A 314 6.33 -8.98 -3.51
C ALA A 314 7.85 -9.04 -3.40
N TRP A 315 8.48 -8.04 -2.77
CA TRP A 315 9.93 -8.03 -2.65
C TRP A 315 10.46 -9.12 -1.72
N LYS A 316 9.70 -9.48 -0.68
CA LYS A 316 10.08 -10.55 0.25
C LYS A 316 10.03 -11.91 -0.43
N LEU A 317 8.95 -12.18 -1.17
CA LEU A 317 8.86 -13.37 -2.01
C LEU A 317 10.02 -13.42 -3.00
N SER A 318 10.30 -12.30 -3.69
CA SER A 318 11.38 -12.25 -4.68
C SER A 318 12.76 -12.49 -4.07
N ALA A 319 13.03 -11.94 -2.87
CA ALA A 319 14.29 -12.18 -2.18
C ALA A 319 14.49 -13.67 -1.81
N VAL A 320 13.41 -14.34 -1.38
CA VAL A 320 13.47 -15.77 -1.05
C VAL A 320 13.50 -16.65 -2.29
N LEU A 321 12.78 -16.27 -3.35
CA LEU A 321 12.80 -17.00 -4.63
C LEU A 321 14.17 -16.94 -5.33
N ALA A 322 14.91 -15.84 -5.14
CA ALA A 322 16.26 -15.63 -5.66
C ALA A 322 17.37 -16.18 -4.74
N ASP A 323 17.03 -16.85 -3.65
CA ASP A 323 17.95 -17.33 -2.60
C ASP A 323 18.81 -16.21 -1.95
N ASP A 324 18.37 -14.95 -2.05
CA ASP A 324 18.99 -13.80 -1.37
C ASP A 324 18.66 -13.78 0.13
N ALA A 325 17.52 -14.37 0.53
CA ALA A 325 17.07 -14.46 1.92
C ALA A 325 16.49 -15.85 2.22
N SER A 326 16.51 -16.23 3.51
CA SER A 326 15.84 -17.45 3.96
C SER A 326 14.33 -17.22 4.10
N ASP A 327 13.56 -18.32 4.15
CA ASP A 327 12.09 -18.30 4.29
C ASP A 327 11.60 -17.53 5.53
N ALA A 328 12.44 -17.39 6.58
CA ALA A 328 12.15 -16.61 7.77
C ALA A 328 11.89 -15.11 7.49
N LEU A 329 12.37 -14.56 6.37
CA LEU A 329 12.01 -13.21 5.94
C LEU A 329 10.50 -13.06 5.77
N LEU A 330 9.82 -14.07 5.28
CA LEU A 330 8.39 -14.05 4.97
C LEU A 330 7.50 -13.95 6.21
N ASP A 331 7.98 -14.37 7.40
CA ASP A 331 7.25 -14.19 8.67
C ASP A 331 7.07 -12.72 9.05
N THR A 332 7.98 -11.87 8.57
CA THR A 332 7.89 -10.43 8.80
C THR A 332 6.71 -9.77 8.07
N TYR A 333 6.12 -10.41 7.07
CA TYR A 333 4.97 -9.88 6.34
C TYR A 333 3.75 -9.70 7.26
N SER A 334 3.36 -10.77 7.96
CA SER A 334 2.25 -10.71 8.91
C SER A 334 2.53 -9.68 10.04
N THR A 335 3.76 -9.69 10.59
CA THR A 335 4.18 -8.78 11.64
C THR A 335 4.04 -7.30 11.24
N GLU A 336 4.44 -6.95 10.02
CA GLU A 336 4.44 -5.57 9.52
C GLU A 336 3.04 -5.13 9.08
N ARG A 337 2.30 -6.00 8.35
CA ARG A 337 1.07 -5.60 7.68
C ARG A 337 -0.17 -5.68 8.56
N ARG A 338 -0.28 -6.74 9.40
CA ARG A 338 -1.46 -6.95 10.24
C ARG A 338 -1.71 -5.78 11.19
N LYS A 339 -0.65 -5.32 11.88
CA LYS A 339 -0.79 -4.19 12.81
C LYS A 339 -1.27 -2.92 12.10
N HIS A 340 -0.66 -2.58 10.97
CA HIS A 340 -1.05 -1.39 10.21
C HIS A 340 -2.49 -1.49 9.70
N ALA A 341 -2.92 -2.67 9.21
CA ALA A 341 -4.30 -2.90 8.78
C ALA A 341 -5.29 -2.72 9.95
N SER A 342 -4.95 -3.24 11.15
CA SER A 342 -5.76 -3.06 12.36
C SER A 342 -5.88 -1.58 12.75
N ASP A 343 -4.77 -0.84 12.80
CA ASP A 343 -4.77 0.60 13.13
C ASP A 343 -5.64 1.39 12.13
N MET A 344 -5.59 1.05 10.84
CA MET A 344 -6.43 1.66 9.80
C MET A 344 -7.92 1.34 9.97
N ILE A 345 -8.26 0.10 10.37
CA ILE A 345 -9.64 -0.30 10.68
C ILE A 345 -10.18 0.55 11.83
N ASP A 346 -9.41 0.72 12.92
CA ASP A 346 -9.83 1.49 14.10
C ASP A 346 -10.13 2.95 13.75
N VAL A 347 -9.27 3.59 12.95
CA VAL A 347 -9.51 4.97 12.49
C VAL A 347 -10.73 5.07 11.59
N ASN A 348 -10.95 4.10 10.69
CA ASN A 348 -12.15 4.06 9.84
C ASN A 348 -13.42 3.84 10.67
N MET A 349 -13.39 2.99 11.69
CA MET A 349 -14.52 2.77 12.60
C MET A 349 -14.86 4.05 13.38
N ALA A 350 -13.85 4.78 13.87
CA ALA A 350 -14.05 6.07 14.55
C ALA A 350 -14.66 7.13 13.60
N ALA A 351 -14.18 7.22 12.35
CA ALA A 351 -14.75 8.10 11.34
C ALA A 351 -16.23 7.77 11.08
N GLY A 352 -16.57 6.49 10.97
CA GLY A 352 -17.95 6.03 10.83
C GLY A 352 -18.85 6.40 12.02
N ALA A 353 -18.33 6.36 13.24
CA ALA A 353 -19.07 6.77 14.43
C ALA A 353 -19.40 8.29 14.39
N VAL A 354 -18.46 9.12 13.95
CA VAL A 354 -18.69 10.58 13.77
C VAL A 354 -19.74 10.85 12.70
N MET A 355 -19.73 10.11 11.60
CA MET A 355 -20.71 10.23 10.51
C MET A 355 -22.13 9.88 10.95
N LYS A 356 -22.30 8.86 11.79
CA LYS A 356 -23.59 8.30 12.20
C LYS A 356 -24.17 8.92 13.48
N MET A 357 -23.60 10.02 13.98
CA MET A 357 -24.13 10.70 15.18
C MET A 357 -25.58 11.17 14.97
N GLY A 358 -26.47 10.80 15.91
CA GLY A 358 -27.86 11.25 15.91
C GLY A 358 -27.99 12.76 16.12
N ARG A 359 -29.23 13.28 16.17
CA ARG A 359 -29.52 14.74 16.17
C ARG A 359 -28.75 15.52 17.25
N PHE A 360 -28.74 15.06 18.50
CA PHE A 360 -28.06 15.74 19.58
C PHE A 360 -26.54 15.69 19.43
N GLY A 361 -25.99 14.49 19.21
CA GLY A 361 -24.55 14.32 18.97
C GLY A 361 -24.07 15.06 17.73
N GLY A 362 -24.88 15.08 16.66
CA GLY A 362 -24.62 15.85 15.45
C GLY A 362 -24.54 17.36 15.71
N ALA A 363 -25.44 17.92 16.51
CA ALA A 363 -25.39 19.33 16.88
C ALA A 363 -24.13 19.67 17.70
N MET A 364 -23.77 18.83 18.67
CA MET A 364 -22.52 18.98 19.43
C MET A 364 -21.27 18.89 18.52
N ARG A 365 -21.23 17.90 17.60
CA ARG A 365 -20.17 17.78 16.58
C ARG A 365 -20.03 19.06 15.76
N ASP A 366 -21.15 19.63 15.28
CA ASP A 366 -21.16 20.81 14.43
C ASP A 366 -20.62 22.05 15.16
N VAL A 367 -20.96 22.22 16.46
CA VAL A 367 -20.41 23.27 17.32
C VAL A 367 -18.91 23.05 17.54
N ALA A 368 -18.50 21.82 17.89
CA ALA A 368 -17.10 21.48 18.11
C ALA A 368 -16.25 21.70 16.84
N ALA A 369 -16.73 21.25 15.67
CA ALA A 369 -16.06 21.48 14.40
C ALA A 369 -15.91 22.97 14.07
N SER A 370 -16.92 23.78 14.39
CA SER A 370 -16.87 25.24 14.19
C SER A 370 -15.81 25.88 15.07
N ALA A 371 -15.72 25.49 16.34
CA ALA A 371 -14.70 25.99 17.27
C ALA A 371 -13.29 25.55 16.84
N LEU A 372 -13.10 24.28 16.42
CA LEU A 372 -11.83 23.75 15.97
C LEU A 372 -11.34 24.46 14.69
N ASN A 373 -12.24 24.82 13.78
CA ASN A 373 -11.89 25.56 12.56
C ASN A 373 -11.36 26.99 12.83
N LEU A 374 -11.60 27.56 14.02
CA LEU A 374 -11.03 28.84 14.43
C LEU A 374 -9.56 28.71 14.87
N VAL A 375 -9.08 27.49 15.15
CA VAL A 375 -7.71 27.24 15.58
C VAL A 375 -6.87 26.75 14.39
N PRO A 376 -5.93 27.55 13.85
CA PRO A 376 -5.19 27.21 12.62
C PRO A 376 -4.48 25.85 12.68
N LYS A 377 -3.92 25.49 13.84
CA LYS A 377 -3.22 24.21 14.05
C LYS A 377 -4.15 23.00 13.88
N TRP A 378 -5.38 23.07 14.42
CA TRP A 378 -6.37 22.00 14.27
C TRP A 378 -6.94 21.94 12.86
N LYS A 379 -7.21 23.11 12.26
CA LYS A 379 -7.64 23.16 10.86
C LYS A 379 -6.61 22.52 9.94
N SER A 380 -5.32 22.86 10.07
CA SER A 380 -4.22 22.25 9.32
C SER A 380 -4.12 20.74 9.55
N TYR A 381 -4.33 20.26 10.79
CA TYR A 381 -4.31 18.83 11.11
C TYR A 381 -5.31 18.02 10.27
N PHE A 382 -6.54 18.53 10.11
CA PHE A 382 -7.55 17.88 9.27
C PHE A 382 -7.29 18.09 7.77
N THR A 383 -6.89 19.29 7.38
CA THR A 383 -6.65 19.62 5.96
C THR A 383 -5.55 18.77 5.37
N GLU A 384 -4.46 18.54 6.11
CA GLU A 384 -3.27 17.81 5.65
C GLU A 384 -3.32 16.29 5.93
N LEU A 385 -4.47 15.73 6.31
CA LEU A 385 -4.62 14.29 6.63
C LEU A 385 -3.69 13.78 7.75
N ARG A 386 -3.25 14.63 8.66
CA ARG A 386 -2.33 14.21 9.73
C ARG A 386 -2.92 13.21 10.72
N PHE A 387 -4.22 13.00 10.70
CA PHE A 387 -4.91 11.98 11.48
C PHE A 387 -4.85 10.59 10.84
N LYS A 388 -4.48 10.47 9.55
CA LYS A 388 -4.28 9.17 8.89
C LYS A 388 -3.00 8.55 9.45
N PRO A 389 -3.05 7.35 10.05
CA PRO A 389 -1.83 6.65 10.41
C PRO A 389 -0.94 6.45 9.18
N MET A 390 0.23 7.07 9.18
CA MET A 390 1.24 6.73 8.18
C MET A 390 1.78 5.35 8.51
N PRO A 391 1.97 4.47 7.51
CA PRO A 391 2.55 3.17 7.77
C PRO A 391 3.91 3.33 8.43
N ARG A 392 4.05 2.73 9.62
CA ARG A 392 5.30 2.66 10.34
C ARG A 392 5.53 1.25 10.85
N TYR A 393 6.57 0.64 10.38
CA TYR A 393 6.98 -0.68 10.85
C TYR A 393 7.83 -0.53 12.10
N ALA A 394 7.27 -0.92 13.26
CA ALA A 394 7.98 -0.94 14.54
C ALA A 394 8.72 -2.27 14.79
N ALA A 395 8.41 -3.28 14.00
CA ALA A 395 9.01 -4.62 14.04
C ALA A 395 9.05 -5.18 12.61
N GLY A 396 9.77 -6.27 12.40
CA GLY A 396 10.01 -6.86 11.09
C GLY A 396 11.38 -6.47 10.54
N VAL A 397 11.45 -6.11 9.27
CA VAL A 397 12.72 -5.75 8.61
C VAL A 397 13.08 -4.30 8.90
N VAL A 398 13.35 -4.01 10.16
CA VAL A 398 13.79 -2.70 10.66
C VAL A 398 14.85 -2.88 11.74
N VAL A 399 15.78 -1.95 11.81
CA VAL A 399 16.87 -1.93 12.79
C VAL A 399 16.64 -0.78 13.76
N ASP A 400 16.38 -1.10 15.02
CA ASP A 400 16.18 -0.06 16.03
C ASP A 400 17.42 0.84 16.12
N GLN A 401 17.22 2.14 16.00
CA GLN A 401 18.29 3.15 16.09
C GLN A 401 19.01 3.10 17.43
N ALA A 402 18.36 2.64 18.50
CA ALA A 402 18.96 2.44 19.81
C ALA A 402 20.08 1.39 19.79
N THR A 403 19.93 0.34 18.97
CA THR A 403 20.99 -0.68 18.79
C THR A 403 22.21 -0.13 18.08
N LEU A 404 22.03 0.87 17.23
CA LEU A 404 23.10 1.49 16.45
C LEU A 404 23.81 2.61 17.20
N THR A 405 23.09 3.35 18.06
CA THR A 405 23.61 4.51 18.80
C THR A 405 23.30 4.39 20.30
N PRO A 406 23.99 3.51 21.04
CA PRO A 406 23.80 3.41 22.49
C PRO A 406 24.05 4.75 23.18
N GLY A 407 23.11 5.20 24.00
CA GLY A 407 23.20 6.43 24.80
C GLY A 407 22.38 7.63 24.28
N ARG A 408 21.91 7.65 23.05
CA ARG A 408 20.98 8.68 22.52
C ARG A 408 19.50 8.24 22.47
N ALA A 409 19.22 6.99 22.68
CA ALA A 409 17.89 6.39 22.51
C ALA A 409 17.05 6.40 23.79
N ARG A 410 17.02 7.49 24.54
CA ARG A 410 16.08 7.69 25.64
C ARG A 410 15.13 8.87 25.44
N ALA A 411 14.72 9.16 24.23
CA ALA A 411 13.47 9.88 24.00
C ALA A 411 12.36 8.83 24.03
N GLY A 412 11.79 8.61 25.20
CA GLY A 412 10.94 7.47 25.50
C GLY A 412 9.67 7.47 24.66
N PHE A 413 9.33 6.33 24.13
CA PHE A 413 7.97 5.91 23.85
C PHE A 413 7.19 5.94 25.18
N LYS A 414 6.56 7.06 25.51
CA LYS A 414 5.52 7.07 26.54
C LYS A 414 4.31 6.34 25.95
N ARG A 415 4.12 5.10 26.37
CA ARG A 415 2.82 4.43 26.34
C ARG A 415 1.83 5.28 27.11
N GLY A 416 1.15 6.19 26.43
CA GLY A 416 0.02 6.94 26.94
C GLY A 416 -1.22 6.48 26.20
N GLY A 417 -2.11 5.72 26.85
CA GLY A 417 -3.47 5.53 26.36
C GLY A 417 -4.19 6.88 26.32
N GLY A 418 -5.02 7.12 25.32
CA GLY A 418 -5.76 8.36 25.10
C GLY A 418 -5.24 9.10 23.86
N LEU A 419 -5.84 10.18 23.48
CA LEU A 419 -5.58 11.03 22.30
C LEU A 419 -4.11 11.41 21.98
N ALA A 420 -3.14 10.79 22.63
CA ALA A 420 -1.71 11.02 22.51
C ALA A 420 -1.00 10.53 21.21
N PRO A 421 -1.60 9.71 20.32
CA PRO A 421 -0.98 9.43 19.02
C PRO A 421 -1.00 10.63 18.07
N PHE A 422 -1.69 11.71 18.42
CA PHE A 422 -1.94 12.84 17.52
C PHE A 422 -1.06 14.08 17.78
N VAL A 423 -0.18 14.01 18.76
CA VAL A 423 0.80 15.08 19.00
C VAL A 423 2.12 14.64 18.43
N ASP A 424 2.39 15.06 17.20
CA ASP A 424 3.73 15.09 16.66
C ASP A 424 4.57 16.00 17.56
N SER A 425 5.28 15.42 18.51
CA SER A 425 6.37 16.10 19.16
C SER A 425 7.47 16.22 18.10
N ALA A 426 7.40 17.28 17.30
CA ALA A 426 8.43 17.69 16.38
C ALA A 426 9.74 17.81 17.17
N GLY A 427 10.55 16.79 17.10
CA GLY A 427 11.82 16.86 17.80
C GLY A 427 12.73 15.67 17.65
N GLU A 428 12.30 14.43 17.63
CA GLU A 428 13.27 13.32 17.68
C GLU A 428 12.68 11.95 17.30
N LEU A 429 11.81 11.87 16.32
CA LEU A 429 11.38 10.56 15.87
C LEU A 429 12.41 9.97 14.91
N SER A 430 12.96 8.80 15.26
CA SER A 430 13.74 7.99 14.33
C SER A 430 12.94 7.78 13.04
N PRO A 431 13.52 7.97 11.85
CA PRO A 431 12.84 7.71 10.59
C PRO A 431 12.67 6.22 10.29
N VAL A 432 13.23 5.34 11.11
CA VAL A 432 13.18 3.88 10.91
C VAL A 432 11.74 3.39 10.91
N GLY A 433 11.44 2.58 9.93
CA GLY A 433 10.10 2.04 9.70
C GLY A 433 9.12 2.98 9.01
N LEU A 434 9.51 4.22 8.69
CA LEU A 434 8.74 5.13 7.85
C LEU A 434 9.14 4.99 6.37
N GLN A 435 8.24 5.30 5.48
CA GLN A 435 8.56 5.40 4.06
C GLN A 435 9.42 6.63 3.80
N PHE A 436 10.47 6.47 2.97
CA PHE A 436 11.37 7.56 2.63
C PHE A 436 10.71 8.50 1.61
N ILE A 437 11.06 9.80 1.69
CA ILE A 437 10.55 10.80 0.76
C ILE A 437 11.01 10.53 -0.68
N GLN A 438 10.22 10.98 -1.65
CA GLN A 438 10.51 10.85 -3.08
C GLN A 438 10.54 12.24 -3.75
N PRO A 439 11.55 13.08 -3.48
CA PRO A 439 11.68 14.36 -4.16
C PRO A 439 12.15 14.17 -5.61
N ARG A 440 12.02 15.24 -6.40
CA ARG A 440 12.71 15.33 -7.67
C ARG A 440 14.16 15.70 -7.43
N VAL A 441 15.06 14.98 -8.11
CA VAL A 441 16.51 15.05 -7.93
C VAL A 441 17.22 15.14 -9.27
N ASN A 442 18.51 15.48 -9.23
CA ASN A 442 19.37 15.52 -10.41
C ASN A 442 20.50 14.49 -10.30
N THR A 443 20.89 13.94 -11.45
CA THR A 443 22.08 13.08 -11.61
C THR A 443 22.94 13.65 -12.73
N SER A 444 24.06 13.01 -13.08
CA SER A 444 24.87 13.34 -14.26
C SER A 444 24.10 13.12 -15.57
N GLU A 445 23.12 12.22 -15.58
CA GLU A 445 22.41 11.77 -16.78
C GLU A 445 21.05 12.46 -16.96
N ALA A 446 20.40 12.87 -15.87
CA ALA A 446 19.04 13.40 -15.90
C ALA A 446 18.80 14.44 -14.79
N ALA A 447 17.94 15.42 -15.08
CA ALA A 447 17.54 16.46 -14.14
C ALA A 447 16.03 16.37 -13.85
N GLY A 448 15.65 16.61 -12.59
CA GLY A 448 14.26 16.67 -12.16
C GLY A 448 13.53 15.33 -12.18
N VAL A 449 14.24 14.20 -12.17
CA VAL A 449 13.67 12.85 -12.10
C VAL A 449 13.23 12.51 -10.67
N LEU A 450 12.32 11.57 -10.51
CA LEU A 450 11.93 11.10 -9.20
C LEU A 450 13.08 10.32 -8.54
N LEU A 451 13.20 10.41 -7.23
CA LEU A 451 14.29 9.73 -6.51
C LEU A 451 14.27 8.22 -6.74
N ASP A 452 13.08 7.61 -6.83
CA ASP A 452 12.96 6.16 -7.03
C ASP A 452 13.48 5.71 -8.42
N ASP A 453 13.41 6.57 -9.45
CA ASP A 453 14.02 6.29 -10.75
C ASP A 453 15.54 6.13 -10.64
N VAL A 454 16.12 6.79 -9.63
CA VAL A 454 17.56 6.74 -9.35
C VAL A 454 17.91 5.62 -8.38
N THR A 455 17.17 5.46 -7.27
CA THR A 455 17.46 4.43 -6.25
C THR A 455 17.03 3.03 -6.72
N GLY A 456 16.00 2.95 -7.53
CA GLY A 456 15.41 1.68 -7.96
C GLY A 456 14.53 1.03 -6.88
N ASP A 457 14.12 -0.19 -7.15
CA ASP A 457 13.19 -0.97 -6.33
C ASP A 457 13.88 -2.11 -5.52
N TRP A 458 15.15 -1.94 -5.23
CA TRP A 458 15.94 -2.86 -4.42
C TRP A 458 16.64 -2.15 -3.27
N TRP A 459 17.44 -2.86 -2.50
CA TRP A 459 18.17 -2.30 -1.36
C TRP A 459 19.03 -1.10 -1.76
N THR A 460 18.94 -0.02 -0.99
CA THR A 460 19.78 1.18 -1.18
C THR A 460 20.41 1.59 0.13
N LEU A 461 21.73 1.78 0.16
CA LEU A 461 22.45 2.44 1.22
C LEU A 461 22.77 3.86 0.76
N ALA A 462 22.18 4.85 1.40
CA ALA A 462 22.32 6.25 1.03
C ALA A 462 22.92 7.08 2.16
N THR A 463 23.81 8.01 1.80
CA THR A 463 24.44 8.95 2.73
C THR A 463 24.16 10.39 2.33
N TRP A 464 24.21 11.31 3.29
CA TRP A 464 24.18 12.75 3.05
C TRP A 464 25.60 13.32 3.14
N GLY A 465 26.08 13.92 2.05
CA GLY A 465 27.34 14.66 1.99
C GLY A 465 28.61 13.82 2.12
N THR A 466 28.55 12.49 1.95
CA THR A 466 29.68 11.59 2.23
C THR A 466 29.69 10.39 1.27
N ASP A 467 30.87 9.86 0.97
CA ASP A 467 31.04 8.57 0.32
C ASP A 467 30.43 7.45 1.18
N PRO A 468 29.44 6.69 0.69
CA PRO A 468 28.82 5.59 1.43
C PRO A 468 29.78 4.43 1.74
N THR A 469 30.90 4.31 1.02
CA THR A 469 31.91 3.26 1.23
C THR A 469 32.95 3.62 2.29
N ALA A 470 33.03 4.88 2.72
CA ALA A 470 34.11 5.41 3.55
C ALA A 470 34.40 4.62 4.85
N TYR A 471 33.39 3.90 5.36
CA TYR A 471 33.50 3.11 6.60
C TYR A 471 33.22 1.62 6.39
N LEU A 472 33.09 1.15 5.13
CA LEU A 472 32.83 -0.24 4.80
C LEU A 472 34.17 -1.01 4.68
N ASN A 473 34.23 -2.17 5.30
CA ASN A 473 35.35 -3.10 5.12
C ASN A 473 35.11 -4.05 3.93
N ALA A 474 36.08 -4.92 3.64
CA ALA A 474 35.98 -5.86 2.51
C ALA A 474 34.76 -6.80 2.60
N ALA A 475 34.39 -7.25 3.81
CA ALA A 475 33.22 -8.11 4.01
C ALA A 475 31.91 -7.34 3.80
N ASP A 476 31.85 -6.07 4.23
CA ASP A 476 30.67 -5.21 3.97
C ASP A 476 30.52 -4.95 2.47
N LEU A 477 31.60 -4.71 1.74
CA LEU A 477 31.59 -4.52 0.29
C LEU A 477 31.21 -5.80 -0.46
N ALA A 478 31.64 -6.97 0.02
CA ALA A 478 31.20 -8.26 -0.51
C ALA A 478 29.69 -8.46 -0.31
N PHE A 479 29.16 -8.12 0.86
CA PHE A 479 27.74 -8.12 1.15
C PHE A 479 26.96 -7.16 0.23
N VAL A 480 27.43 -5.92 0.05
CA VAL A 480 26.83 -4.93 -0.85
C VAL A 480 26.75 -5.48 -2.28
N ARG A 481 27.81 -6.09 -2.79
CA ARG A 481 27.84 -6.69 -4.14
C ARG A 481 26.90 -7.88 -4.25
N ARG A 482 26.96 -8.83 -3.29
CA ARG A 482 26.11 -10.04 -3.30
C ARG A 482 24.63 -9.70 -3.35
N HIS A 483 24.19 -8.79 -2.47
CA HIS A 483 22.80 -8.40 -2.36
C HIS A 483 22.41 -7.22 -3.27
N ARG A 484 23.28 -6.84 -4.20
CA ARG A 484 23.03 -5.78 -5.19
C ARG A 484 22.56 -4.48 -4.53
N VAL A 485 23.10 -4.18 -3.34
CA VAL A 485 22.77 -2.95 -2.61
C VAL A 485 23.31 -1.75 -3.38
N LYS A 486 22.43 -0.85 -3.82
CA LYS A 486 22.80 0.37 -4.50
C LYS A 486 23.41 1.35 -3.51
N LEU A 487 24.58 1.90 -3.83
CA LEU A 487 25.25 2.92 -3.04
C LEU A 487 24.93 4.29 -3.62
N VAL A 488 24.37 5.18 -2.79
CA VAL A 488 23.93 6.51 -3.19
C VAL A 488 24.53 7.55 -2.25
N SER A 489 25.04 8.65 -2.81
CA SER A 489 25.43 9.83 -2.05
C SER A 489 24.55 11.01 -2.42
N PHE A 490 23.75 11.48 -1.48
CA PHE A 490 22.97 12.71 -1.61
C PHE A 490 23.85 13.93 -1.32
N MET A 491 23.83 14.88 -2.22
CA MET A 491 24.65 16.10 -2.16
C MET A 491 23.81 17.35 -2.40
N PRO A 492 24.16 18.50 -1.84
CA PRO A 492 23.67 19.77 -2.40
C PRO A 492 23.97 19.83 -3.89
N GLU A 493 23.03 20.32 -4.72
CA GLU A 493 23.21 20.34 -6.17
C GLU A 493 24.52 21.02 -6.59
N THR A 494 24.91 22.09 -5.92
CA THR A 494 26.14 22.82 -6.19
C THR A 494 27.42 22.00 -5.97
N GLN A 495 27.35 20.91 -5.21
CA GLN A 495 28.47 20.03 -4.90
C GLN A 495 28.43 18.70 -5.66
N ARG A 496 27.38 18.42 -6.41
CA ARG A 496 27.17 17.14 -7.11
C ARG A 496 28.34 16.78 -8.03
N ALA A 497 28.69 17.66 -8.95
CA ALA A 497 29.77 17.42 -9.91
C ALA A 497 31.17 17.30 -9.25
N TRP A 498 31.38 17.92 -8.11
CA TRP A 498 32.59 17.74 -7.33
C TRP A 498 32.60 16.34 -6.70
N ALA A 499 31.51 15.92 -6.07
CA ALA A 499 31.38 14.62 -5.44
C ALA A 499 31.51 13.46 -6.46
N GLU A 500 30.95 13.58 -7.67
CA GLU A 500 31.12 12.62 -8.75
C GLU A 500 32.60 12.37 -9.06
N ARG A 501 33.42 13.43 -9.13
CA ARG A 501 34.88 13.30 -9.34
C ARG A 501 35.59 12.70 -8.14
N GLN A 502 35.21 13.09 -6.91
CA GLN A 502 35.85 12.60 -5.69
C GLN A 502 35.57 11.11 -5.43
N PHE A 503 34.37 10.63 -5.80
CA PHE A 503 33.94 9.25 -5.53
C PHE A 503 34.18 8.31 -6.73
N ALA A 504 34.81 8.79 -7.81
CA ALA A 504 35.10 7.99 -9.00
C ALA A 504 36.01 6.78 -8.70
N ASP A 505 36.94 6.94 -7.75
CA ASP A 505 37.90 5.89 -7.35
C ASP A 505 37.44 5.11 -6.09
N SER A 506 36.18 5.24 -5.68
CA SER A 506 35.64 4.51 -4.53
C SER A 506 35.61 3.00 -4.78
N PRO A 507 35.74 2.15 -3.74
CA PRO A 507 35.88 0.70 -3.88
C PRO A 507 34.64 -0.02 -4.43
N ALA A 508 33.53 0.70 -4.62
CA ALA A 508 32.32 0.25 -5.29
C ALA A 508 31.63 1.43 -5.99
N PRO A 509 30.84 1.16 -7.08
CA PRO A 509 30.14 2.21 -7.81
C PRO A 509 29.18 2.99 -6.91
N ILE A 510 29.23 4.32 -6.99
CA ILE A 510 28.37 5.24 -6.22
C ILE A 510 27.57 6.10 -7.20
N THR A 511 26.25 6.13 -7.01
CA THR A 511 25.40 7.10 -7.69
C THR A 511 25.35 8.40 -6.87
N VAL A 512 25.81 9.49 -7.43
CA VAL A 512 25.73 10.81 -6.80
C VAL A 512 24.44 11.51 -7.22
N VAL A 513 23.68 11.97 -6.24
CA VAL A 513 22.38 12.59 -6.42
C VAL A 513 22.41 14.02 -5.91
N GLY A 514 22.06 14.96 -6.77
CA GLY A 514 21.96 16.38 -6.43
C GLY A 514 20.57 16.74 -5.90
N ASP A 515 20.52 17.33 -4.71
CA ASP A 515 19.30 17.90 -4.13
C ASP A 515 19.05 19.32 -4.64
N GLY A 516 18.36 19.41 -5.79
CA GLY A 516 18.03 20.71 -6.39
C GLY A 516 16.89 21.46 -5.68
N THR A 517 16.07 20.74 -4.90
CA THR A 517 14.90 21.31 -4.20
C THR A 517 15.16 21.63 -2.73
N GLY A 518 16.23 21.09 -2.13
CA GLY A 518 16.51 21.17 -0.70
C GLY A 518 15.73 20.18 0.15
N ALA A 519 14.86 19.35 -0.46
CA ALA A 519 13.99 18.44 0.29
C ALA A 519 14.76 17.33 1.02
N LEU A 520 15.84 16.80 0.43
CA LEU A 520 16.71 15.83 1.08
C LEU A 520 17.48 16.48 2.23
N LYS A 521 18.03 17.69 2.00
CA LYS A 521 18.69 18.47 3.05
C LYS A 521 17.78 18.66 4.25
N ASP A 522 16.56 19.17 4.03
CA ASP A 522 15.59 19.42 5.10
C ASP A 522 15.22 18.12 5.82
N TRP A 523 15.15 17.01 5.09
CA TRP A 523 14.87 15.71 5.67
C TRP A 523 15.99 15.23 6.61
N PHE A 524 17.26 15.40 6.22
CA PHE A 524 18.41 15.01 7.05
C PHE A 524 18.68 15.99 8.20
N ASP A 525 18.50 17.29 8.00
CA ASP A 525 18.80 18.34 9.00
C ASP A 525 18.00 18.18 10.30
N VAL A 526 16.75 17.69 10.21
CA VAL A 526 15.89 17.48 11.39
C VAL A 526 16.08 16.11 12.04
N ARG A 527 17.01 15.29 11.53
CA ARG A 527 17.24 13.91 12.00
C ARG A 527 18.70 13.68 12.35
N ALA A 528 18.95 13.00 13.47
CA ALA A 528 20.29 12.69 13.94
C ALA A 528 20.90 11.50 13.17
N CYS A 529 20.90 11.53 11.84
CA CYS A 529 21.49 10.50 10.98
C CYS A 529 22.18 11.14 9.77
N GLY A 530 23.20 10.51 9.25
CA GLY A 530 23.89 10.85 7.99
C GLY A 530 23.86 9.70 6.98
N LEU A 531 23.26 8.57 7.39
CA LEU A 531 23.11 7.38 6.57
C LEU A 531 21.73 6.77 6.79
N VAL A 532 21.13 6.31 5.70
CA VAL A 532 19.91 5.51 5.70
C VAL A 532 20.09 4.25 4.84
N VAL A 533 19.45 3.16 5.24
CA VAL A 533 19.29 1.98 4.40
C VAL A 533 17.81 1.88 4.03
N LEU A 534 17.54 1.91 2.74
CA LEU A 534 16.18 1.80 2.19
C LEU A 534 15.91 0.36 1.76
N ARG A 535 14.71 -0.11 2.07
CA ARG A 535 14.17 -1.39 1.66
C ARG A 535 13.67 -1.31 0.21
N PRO A 536 13.44 -2.47 -0.45
CA PRO A 536 12.84 -2.51 -1.78
C PRO A 536 11.44 -1.89 -1.90
N ASP A 537 10.72 -1.75 -0.79
CA ASP A 537 9.42 -1.06 -0.69
C ASP A 537 9.56 0.40 -0.21
N HIS A 538 10.77 0.96 -0.31
CA HIS A 538 11.14 2.34 0.01
C HIS A 538 10.99 2.73 1.50
N PHE A 539 10.85 1.77 2.41
CA PHE A 539 10.86 2.06 3.84
C PHE A 539 12.29 2.15 4.36
N VAL A 540 12.51 3.00 5.36
CA VAL A 540 13.79 3.12 6.04
C VAL A 540 13.99 1.92 6.96
N ALA A 541 14.86 1.00 6.57
CA ALA A 541 15.23 -0.16 7.39
C ALA A 541 16.17 0.22 8.54
N ALA A 542 17.10 1.13 8.27
CA ALA A 542 18.07 1.62 9.26
C ALA A 542 18.38 3.09 9.02
N ALA A 543 18.66 3.83 10.10
CA ALA A 543 19.14 5.20 10.06
C ALA A 543 20.20 5.40 11.17
N CYS A 544 21.38 5.93 10.82
CA CYS A 544 22.48 6.08 11.76
C CYS A 544 23.52 7.11 11.29
N LEU A 545 24.55 7.34 12.09
CA LEU A 545 25.73 8.08 11.63
C LEU A 545 26.53 7.22 10.63
N THR A 546 27.14 7.83 9.63
CA THR A 546 27.85 7.14 8.53
C THR A 546 28.90 6.14 9.06
N ARG A 547 29.65 6.48 10.12
CA ARG A 547 30.63 5.59 10.76
C ARG A 547 30.04 4.30 11.35
N GLN A 548 28.72 4.20 11.45
CA GLN A 548 28.01 3.03 11.98
C GLN A 548 27.48 2.11 10.87
N ALA A 549 27.79 2.41 9.61
CA ALA A 549 27.36 1.63 8.45
C ALA A 549 27.60 0.12 8.61
N PRO A 550 28.77 -0.37 9.05
CA PRO A 550 29.01 -1.80 9.24
C PRO A 550 28.04 -2.44 10.24
N ARG A 551 27.73 -1.74 11.33
CA ARG A 551 26.77 -2.21 12.34
C ARG A 551 25.34 -2.25 11.79
N ALA A 552 24.98 -1.24 11.00
CA ALA A 552 23.67 -1.17 10.36
C ALA A 552 23.48 -2.32 9.37
N LEU A 553 24.47 -2.59 8.51
CA LEU A 553 24.44 -3.72 7.56
C LEU A 553 24.39 -5.07 8.27
N ALA A 554 25.18 -5.28 9.33
CA ALA A 554 25.15 -6.52 10.12
C ALA A 554 23.78 -6.73 10.81
N ALA A 555 23.16 -5.67 11.31
CA ALA A 555 21.83 -5.74 11.92
C ALA A 555 20.73 -5.97 10.87
N LEU A 556 20.80 -5.30 9.73
CA LEU A 556 19.90 -5.49 8.59
C LEU A 556 19.93 -6.92 8.09
N ARG A 557 21.12 -7.50 7.92
CA ARG A 557 21.30 -8.89 7.49
C ARG A 557 20.51 -9.86 8.37
N ARG A 558 20.53 -9.67 9.68
CA ARG A 558 19.75 -10.48 10.62
C ARG A 558 18.25 -10.21 10.50
N ALA A 559 17.86 -8.94 10.46
CA ALA A 559 16.44 -8.53 10.41
C ALA A 559 15.75 -8.97 9.13
N ALA A 560 16.47 -8.98 8.00
CA ALA A 560 15.97 -9.41 6.71
C ALA A 560 16.31 -10.88 6.37
N SER A 561 16.92 -11.62 7.31
CA SER A 561 17.31 -13.02 7.13
C SER A 561 18.11 -13.27 5.83
N LEU A 562 18.96 -12.29 5.45
CA LEU A 562 19.75 -12.34 4.22
C LEU A 562 20.81 -13.45 4.31
N THR A 563 20.95 -14.20 3.23
CA THR A 563 21.85 -15.36 3.17
C THR A 563 23.31 -14.91 3.21
N THR A 564 24.15 -15.74 3.83
CA THR A 564 25.61 -15.62 3.73
C THR A 564 26.11 -16.56 2.65
N GLU A 565 27.29 -16.35 2.12
CA GLU A 565 27.96 -17.40 1.37
C GLU A 565 27.98 -18.66 2.23
N SER A 566 27.53 -19.79 1.70
CA SER A 566 27.77 -21.08 2.34
C SER A 566 29.29 -21.26 2.36
N ALA A 567 29.84 -21.56 3.53
CA ALA A 567 31.26 -21.92 3.69
C ALA A 567 31.57 -23.31 3.11
N ASP A 568 30.92 -23.72 2.02
CA ASP A 568 31.07 -25.00 1.35
C ASP A 568 31.03 -24.84 -0.18
N GLU A 569 32.04 -24.15 -0.75
CA GLU A 569 32.62 -24.61 -2.00
C GLU A 569 33.87 -25.41 -1.60
N PRO A 570 33.89 -26.75 -1.80
CA PRO A 570 35.12 -27.47 -1.69
C PRO A 570 36.06 -26.95 -2.78
N THR A 571 37.19 -26.40 -2.38
CA THR A 571 38.35 -26.16 -3.22
C THR A 571 38.57 -27.39 -4.05
N ARG A 572 38.28 -27.31 -5.36
CA ARG A 572 38.81 -28.28 -6.34
C ARG A 572 40.32 -28.08 -6.38
N GLU A 573 40.99 -28.64 -5.39
CA GLU A 573 42.43 -28.88 -5.51
C GLU A 573 42.63 -29.90 -6.63
N GLY A 574 43.51 -29.52 -7.55
CA GLY A 574 43.86 -30.30 -8.71
C GLY A 574 44.37 -31.69 -8.35
N VAL A 575 43.87 -32.68 -9.05
CA VAL A 575 44.60 -33.91 -9.26
C VAL A 575 45.32 -33.74 -10.57
N ALA A 576 46.59 -33.36 -10.48
CA ALA A 576 47.60 -33.59 -11.50
C ALA A 576 48.30 -34.92 -11.13
N ALA A 577 48.09 -35.94 -11.91
CA ALA A 577 49.05 -37.02 -12.20
C ALA A 577 48.53 -37.83 -13.40
#